data_a69eedb556d59f6fe88781f99f0c1144
#
_entry.id   a69eedb556d59f6fe88781f99f0c1144
#
_cell.length_a   1.000
_cell.length_b   1.000
_cell.length_c   1.000
_cell.angle_alpha   90.00
_cell.angle_beta   90.00
_cell.angle_gamma   90.00
#
_symmetry.space_group_name_H-M   'P 1'
#
loop_
_entity.id
_entity.type
_entity.pdbx_description
1 polymer ?
#
loop_
_entity_poly.entity_id
_entity_poly.type
_entity_poly.pdbx_seq_one_letter_code
_entity_poly.pdbx_strand_id
1 'polypeptide(L)'
;MNDQTAVLGLIDIASNSRGWGILRYILGKSPFQNSPGLQFCKVLGSGFNGGFSTKPSLTKQGFFCVFDSADNAARFEESSSILKAYHDHAHEFFLASVQAYSSRGYWSGFSLSCTNTNPPVNGPIASLTRASIRPSKARQFWAKAKPAEDAIALASGKILTAGVGEAPYLRQATFTIWDNAQSLEQYAQQGAHLSAIKAAYGQSYFSESMFTRFRVLKAQGIWQGKHVEIS
;
A
#
# COMPACT_ATOMS: atom_id res chain seq x y z
N MET A 1 -6.70 5.80 24.32
CA MET A 1 -5.64 5.29 23.42
C MET A 1 -5.81 6.01 22.11
N ASN A 2 -4.76 6.66 21.62
CA ASN A 2 -4.84 7.35 20.33
C ASN A 2 -4.88 6.32 19.20
N ASP A 3 -5.76 6.54 18.23
CA ASP A 3 -5.92 5.64 17.08
C ASP A 3 -4.74 5.82 16.12
N GLN A 4 -3.96 4.75 15.91
CA GLN A 4 -2.93 4.77 14.89
C GLN A 4 -3.52 5.14 13.53
N THR A 5 -2.89 6.08 12.86
CA THR A 5 -3.28 6.49 11.50
C THR A 5 -2.13 6.23 10.55
N ALA A 6 -2.42 5.53 9.47
CA ALA A 6 -1.44 5.27 8.43
C ALA A 6 -1.62 6.24 7.26
N VAL A 7 -0.51 6.73 6.72
CA VAL A 7 -0.46 7.55 5.51
C VAL A 7 0.27 6.77 4.43
N LEU A 8 -0.42 6.51 3.33
CA LEU A 8 0.15 5.93 2.11
C LEU A 8 0.34 7.02 1.07
N GLY A 9 1.54 7.14 0.52
CA GLY A 9 1.81 7.93 -0.68
C GLY A 9 2.15 7.04 -1.87
N LEU A 10 1.63 7.40 -3.04
CA LEU A 10 1.99 6.81 -4.32
C LEU A 10 2.46 7.94 -5.24
N ILE A 11 3.62 7.76 -5.84
CA ILE A 11 4.30 8.82 -6.59
C ILE A 11 4.81 8.27 -7.92
N ASP A 12 4.47 8.89 -9.03
CA ASP A 12 5.19 8.73 -10.29
C ASP A 12 6.13 9.93 -10.47
N ILE A 13 7.41 9.72 -10.30
CA ILE A 13 8.45 10.76 -10.38
C ILE A 13 8.55 11.27 -11.80
N ALA A 14 8.55 12.57 -11.98
CA ALA A 14 8.73 13.20 -13.27
C ALA A 14 10.05 12.77 -13.94
N SER A 15 10.04 12.62 -15.25
CA SER A 15 11.17 12.06 -16.02
C SER A 15 12.48 12.83 -15.86
N ASN A 16 12.41 14.15 -15.67
CA ASN A 16 13.54 15.02 -15.38
C ASN A 16 14.07 14.92 -13.93
N SER A 17 13.31 14.30 -13.03
CA SER A 17 13.63 14.15 -11.61
C SER A 17 14.01 12.71 -11.21
N ARG A 18 14.24 11.80 -12.18
CA ARG A 18 14.55 10.38 -11.92
C ARG A 18 15.72 10.17 -10.96
N GLY A 19 16.81 10.94 -11.11
CA GLY A 19 17.97 10.85 -10.23
C GLY A 19 17.61 11.17 -8.78
N TRP A 20 16.79 12.18 -8.56
CA TRP A 20 16.25 12.52 -7.25
C TRP A 20 15.39 11.38 -6.69
N GLY A 21 14.49 10.80 -7.48
CA GLY A 21 13.64 9.68 -7.07
C GLY A 21 14.44 8.45 -6.67
N ILE A 22 15.48 8.08 -7.43
CA ILE A 22 16.38 6.97 -7.10
C ILE A 22 17.09 7.24 -5.77
N LEU A 23 17.60 8.46 -5.56
CA LEU A 23 18.22 8.84 -4.29
C LEU A 23 17.24 8.71 -3.12
N ARG A 24 15.97 9.12 -3.26
CA ARG A 24 14.94 8.95 -2.22
C ARG A 24 14.71 7.48 -1.88
N TYR A 25 14.63 6.63 -2.89
CA TYR A 25 14.47 5.18 -2.68
C TYR A 25 15.67 4.59 -1.92
N ILE A 26 16.90 4.99 -2.26
CA ILE A 26 18.13 4.54 -1.59
C ILE A 26 18.19 5.03 -0.13
N LEU A 27 17.85 6.29 0.14
CA LEU A 27 17.79 6.85 1.49
C LEU A 27 16.70 6.20 2.36
N GLY A 28 15.72 5.57 1.73
CA GLY A 28 14.65 4.83 2.38
C GLY A 28 13.90 5.69 3.39
N LYS A 29 13.70 5.17 4.62
CA LYS A 29 12.94 5.85 5.67
C LYS A 29 13.65 7.05 6.31
N SER A 30 14.95 7.25 6.07
CA SER A 30 15.74 8.28 6.75
C SER A 30 15.11 9.69 6.68
N PRO A 31 14.60 10.16 5.53
CA PRO A 31 13.97 11.48 5.44
C PRO A 31 12.67 11.64 6.24
N PHE A 32 12.07 10.54 6.69
CA PHE A 32 10.81 10.52 7.43
C PHE A 32 11.02 10.47 8.96
N GLN A 33 12.22 10.08 9.44
CA GLN A 33 12.47 9.69 10.83
C GLN A 33 12.17 10.78 11.87
N ASN A 34 12.26 12.04 11.48
CA ASN A 34 12.02 13.18 12.39
C ASN A 34 10.55 13.63 12.39
N SER A 35 9.64 12.90 11.76
CA SER A 35 8.22 13.23 11.79
C SER A 35 7.62 12.92 13.17
N PRO A 36 6.96 13.89 13.83
CA PRO A 36 6.35 13.69 15.14
C PRO A 36 5.35 12.53 15.12
N GLY A 37 5.41 11.67 16.13
CA GLY A 37 4.49 10.52 16.27
C GLY A 37 4.72 9.38 15.29
N LEU A 38 5.74 9.42 14.45
CA LEU A 38 6.03 8.33 13.50
C LEU A 38 6.48 7.06 14.23
N GLN A 39 5.73 5.98 14.07
CA GLN A 39 6.01 4.67 14.67
C GLN A 39 6.62 3.68 13.67
N PHE A 40 6.21 3.77 12.41
CA PHE A 40 6.68 2.88 11.36
C PHE A 40 6.72 3.59 10.03
N CYS A 41 7.73 3.30 9.20
CA CYS A 41 7.78 3.81 7.84
C CYS A 41 8.53 2.85 6.91
N LYS A 42 7.99 2.72 5.71
CA LYS A 42 8.61 2.01 4.59
C LYS A 42 8.56 2.87 3.34
N VAL A 43 9.67 2.94 2.64
CA VAL A 43 9.73 3.45 1.27
C VAL A 43 9.70 2.25 0.32
N LEU A 44 8.90 2.35 -0.72
CA LEU A 44 8.49 1.25 -1.57
C LEU A 44 8.77 1.60 -3.03
N GLY A 45 9.25 0.65 -3.80
CA GLY A 45 9.22 0.71 -5.25
C GLY A 45 7.92 0.13 -5.80
N SER A 46 7.67 0.30 -7.09
CA SER A 46 6.53 -0.30 -7.77
C SER A 46 6.97 -1.00 -9.05
N GLY A 47 6.11 -1.86 -9.59
CA GLY A 47 6.28 -2.44 -10.91
C GLY A 47 6.16 -1.39 -12.02
N PHE A 48 6.62 -1.70 -13.22
CA PHE A 48 6.65 -0.79 -14.37
C PHE A 48 5.30 -0.13 -14.66
N ASN A 49 4.20 -0.88 -14.50
CA ASN A 49 2.84 -0.42 -14.71
C ASN A 49 2.13 0.04 -13.42
N GLY A 50 2.87 0.22 -12.30
CA GLY A 50 2.28 0.56 -11.00
C GLY A 50 1.58 -0.61 -10.30
N GLY A 51 1.69 -1.83 -10.85
CA GLY A 51 1.15 -3.09 -10.32
C GLY A 51 2.23 -4.10 -9.98
N PHE A 52 1.91 -5.39 -10.12
CA PHE A 52 2.80 -6.53 -9.83
C PHE A 52 3.75 -6.90 -10.98
N SER A 53 4.16 -5.96 -11.81
CA SER A 53 5.13 -6.25 -12.85
C SER A 53 6.45 -6.76 -12.24
N THR A 54 6.99 -7.81 -12.83
CA THR A 54 8.34 -8.30 -12.50
C THR A 54 9.44 -7.35 -12.97
N LYS A 55 9.12 -6.39 -13.85
CA LYS A 55 10.01 -5.30 -14.22
C LYS A 55 9.80 -4.13 -13.25
N PRO A 56 10.82 -3.71 -12.47
CA PRO A 56 10.68 -2.57 -11.59
C PRO A 56 10.51 -1.28 -12.37
N SER A 57 9.74 -0.34 -11.82
CA SER A 57 9.69 1.03 -12.32
C SER A 57 10.88 1.83 -11.83
N LEU A 58 11.39 2.75 -12.65
CA LEU A 58 12.40 3.72 -12.24
C LEU A 58 11.78 5.03 -11.72
N THR A 59 10.47 5.21 -11.86
CA THR A 59 9.76 6.42 -11.49
C THR A 59 8.66 6.19 -10.46
N LYS A 60 7.98 5.02 -10.51
CA LYS A 60 6.87 4.73 -9.61
C LYS A 60 7.38 4.23 -8.27
N GLN A 61 7.04 4.97 -7.23
CA GLN A 61 7.44 4.75 -5.85
C GLN A 61 6.24 4.90 -4.93
N GLY A 62 6.42 4.55 -3.67
CA GLY A 62 5.45 4.83 -2.62
C GLY A 62 6.13 4.87 -1.26
N PHE A 63 5.37 5.26 -0.27
CA PHE A 63 5.71 5.10 1.12
C PHE A 63 4.48 4.69 1.93
N PHE A 64 4.72 4.03 3.03
CA PHE A 64 3.69 3.69 4.02
C PHE A 64 4.23 4.07 5.39
N CYS A 65 3.63 5.06 6.02
CA CYS A 65 4.00 5.59 7.32
C CYS A 65 2.84 5.39 8.30
N VAL A 66 3.14 5.01 9.55
CA VAL A 66 2.14 4.86 10.61
C VAL A 66 2.48 5.82 11.73
N PHE A 67 1.52 6.63 12.12
CA PHE A 67 1.59 7.59 13.20
C PHE A 67 0.79 7.12 14.41
N ASP A 68 1.16 7.58 15.59
CA ASP A 68 0.50 7.27 16.86
C ASP A 68 -0.89 7.91 16.99
N SER A 69 -1.21 8.90 16.14
CA SER A 69 -2.48 9.64 16.19
C SER A 69 -2.86 10.22 14.83
N ALA A 70 -4.13 10.53 14.67
CA ALA A 70 -4.66 11.22 13.49
C ALA A 70 -4.08 12.64 13.37
N ASP A 71 -3.87 13.34 14.50
CA ASP A 71 -3.30 14.69 14.52
C ASP A 71 -1.87 14.71 14.01
N ASN A 72 -1.03 13.74 14.40
CA ASN A 72 0.34 13.65 13.90
C ASN A 72 0.38 13.25 12.41
N ALA A 73 -0.54 12.38 11.96
CA ALA A 73 -0.69 12.08 10.54
C ALA A 73 -1.11 13.32 9.73
N ALA A 74 -2.11 14.08 10.20
CA ALA A 74 -2.56 15.32 9.57
C ALA A 74 -1.44 16.36 9.50
N ARG A 75 -0.72 16.57 10.60
CA ARG A 75 0.44 17.49 10.64
C ARG A 75 1.53 17.06 9.63
N PHE A 76 1.78 15.76 9.50
CA PHE A 76 2.71 15.24 8.51
C PHE A 76 2.23 15.56 7.08
N GLU A 77 0.95 15.40 6.78
CA GLU A 77 0.39 15.73 5.46
C GLU A 77 0.50 17.23 5.14
N GLU A 78 0.24 18.09 6.11
CA GLU A 78 0.19 19.55 5.93
C GLU A 78 1.56 20.20 5.88
N SER A 79 2.52 19.72 6.68
CA SER A 79 3.76 20.47 6.95
C SER A 79 5.06 19.72 6.63
N SER A 80 4.98 18.47 6.14
CA SER A 80 6.17 17.68 5.89
C SER A 80 6.98 18.17 4.68
N SER A 81 8.22 18.56 4.92
CA SER A 81 9.15 18.95 3.86
C SER A 81 9.42 17.82 2.86
N ILE A 82 9.40 16.55 3.32
CA ILE A 82 9.59 15.41 2.44
C ILE A 82 8.39 15.19 1.52
N LEU A 83 7.15 15.39 2.01
CA LEU A 83 5.96 15.33 1.15
C LEU A 83 5.96 16.43 0.11
N LYS A 84 6.30 17.66 0.53
CA LYS A 84 6.45 18.77 -0.40
C LYS A 84 7.49 18.45 -1.49
N ALA A 85 8.64 17.91 -1.10
CA ALA A 85 9.69 17.55 -2.05
C ALA A 85 9.22 16.42 -3.02
N TYR A 86 8.46 15.41 -2.55
CA TYR A 86 7.86 14.42 -3.45
C TYR A 86 6.87 15.06 -4.41
N HIS A 87 5.99 15.93 -3.93
CA HIS A 87 5.01 16.64 -4.77
C HIS A 87 5.69 17.50 -5.84
N ASP A 88 6.74 18.24 -5.48
CA ASP A 88 7.48 19.12 -6.39
C ASP A 88 8.22 18.34 -7.52
N HIS A 89 8.53 17.06 -7.29
CA HIS A 89 9.22 16.19 -8.25
C HIS A 89 8.30 15.15 -8.90
N ALA A 90 7.01 15.15 -8.59
CA ALA A 90 6.06 14.17 -9.12
C ALA A 90 5.47 14.59 -10.46
N HIS A 91 5.24 13.61 -11.33
CA HIS A 91 4.31 13.67 -12.44
C HIS A 91 2.88 13.36 -11.97
N GLU A 92 2.75 12.33 -11.12
CA GLU A 92 1.53 11.98 -10.41
C GLU A 92 1.82 11.85 -8.92
N PHE A 93 0.91 12.33 -8.09
CA PHE A 93 1.00 12.27 -6.65
C PHE A 93 -0.36 11.94 -6.06
N PHE A 94 -0.39 10.92 -5.20
CA PHE A 94 -1.58 10.46 -4.50
C PHE A 94 -1.25 10.21 -3.03
N LEU A 95 -2.14 10.65 -2.14
CA LEU A 95 -2.08 10.38 -0.71
C LEU A 95 -3.39 9.77 -0.22
N ALA A 96 -3.28 8.84 0.74
CA ALA A 96 -4.42 8.33 1.50
C ALA A 96 -4.09 8.22 2.97
N SER A 97 -4.96 8.74 3.83
CA SER A 97 -4.96 8.57 5.27
C SER A 97 -6.00 7.55 5.67
N VAL A 98 -5.59 6.55 6.41
CA VAL A 98 -6.40 5.37 6.72
C VAL A 98 -6.20 4.91 8.17
N GLN A 99 -7.26 4.35 8.77
CA GLN A 99 -7.21 3.71 10.09
C GLN A 99 -7.60 2.24 10.02
N ALA A 100 -6.79 1.37 10.64
CA ALA A 100 -7.06 -0.05 10.63
C ALA A 100 -8.27 -0.40 11.54
N TYR A 101 -9.22 -1.18 10.98
CA TYR A 101 -10.28 -1.81 11.77
C TYR A 101 -10.11 -3.35 11.88
N SER A 102 -9.22 -3.91 11.04
CA SER A 102 -8.83 -5.32 11.10
C SER A 102 -7.40 -5.46 10.61
N SER A 103 -6.53 -6.06 11.42
CA SER A 103 -5.14 -6.34 11.04
C SER A 103 -4.70 -7.68 11.58
N ARG A 104 -3.99 -8.46 10.76
CA ARG A 104 -3.42 -9.76 11.13
C ARG A 104 -2.01 -9.87 10.57
N GLY A 105 -1.10 -10.35 11.42
CA GLY A 105 0.30 -10.57 11.04
C GLY A 105 1.18 -9.35 11.25
N TYR A 106 2.33 -9.34 10.58
CA TYR A 106 3.40 -8.40 10.87
C TYR A 106 4.03 -7.88 9.59
N TRP A 107 4.62 -6.69 9.66
CA TRP A 107 5.47 -6.11 8.64
C TRP A 107 6.80 -5.69 9.27
N SER A 108 7.85 -6.45 9.05
CA SER A 108 9.16 -6.27 9.72
C SER A 108 9.03 -6.22 11.26
N GLY A 109 8.22 -7.14 11.81
CA GLY A 109 7.95 -7.21 13.24
C GLY A 109 6.93 -6.19 13.77
N PHE A 110 6.53 -5.20 12.97
CA PHE A 110 5.51 -4.22 13.34
C PHE A 110 4.10 -4.74 13.05
N SER A 111 3.16 -4.48 13.96
CA SER A 111 1.72 -4.74 13.77
C SER A 111 0.91 -3.48 13.96
N LEU A 112 -0.18 -3.34 13.22
CA LEU A 112 -1.14 -2.25 13.37
C LEU A 112 -2.12 -2.52 14.49
N SER A 113 -2.34 -1.53 15.34
CA SER A 113 -3.39 -1.56 16.36
C SER A 113 -4.74 -1.21 15.75
N CYS A 114 -5.77 -1.92 16.18
CA CYS A 114 -7.16 -1.67 15.80
C CYS A 114 -7.96 -1.30 17.04
N THR A 115 -8.21 -0.02 17.28
CA THR A 115 -8.99 0.46 18.43
C THR A 115 -10.48 0.33 18.18
N ASN A 116 -10.94 0.61 16.98
CA ASN A 116 -12.32 0.38 16.56
C ASN A 116 -12.36 -0.71 15.50
N THR A 117 -12.77 -1.92 15.90
CA THR A 117 -12.81 -3.12 15.05
C THR A 117 -14.08 -3.24 14.21
N ASN A 118 -15.05 -2.35 14.37
CA ASN A 118 -16.25 -2.36 13.56
C ASN A 118 -15.92 -1.90 12.13
N PRO A 119 -16.28 -2.67 11.09
CA PRO A 119 -16.13 -2.20 9.73
C PRO A 119 -17.02 -0.95 9.51
N PRO A 120 -16.63 -0.04 8.62
CA PRO A 120 -17.52 1.05 8.20
C PRO A 120 -18.81 0.49 7.65
N VAL A 121 -19.94 1.06 8.07
CA VAL A 121 -21.28 0.66 7.59
C VAL A 121 -21.45 1.06 6.12
N ASN A 122 -20.95 2.24 5.76
CA ASN A 122 -21.03 2.80 4.41
C ASN A 122 -19.70 3.46 4.04
N GLY A 123 -19.51 3.67 2.74
CA GLY A 123 -18.37 4.41 2.20
C GLY A 123 -17.14 3.56 1.90
N PRO A 124 -16.10 4.21 1.39
CA PRO A 124 -14.90 3.53 0.89
C PRO A 124 -14.07 2.93 2.02
N ILE A 125 -13.54 1.76 1.73
CA ILE A 125 -12.56 1.07 2.58
C ILE A 125 -11.27 0.83 1.79
N ALA A 126 -10.19 0.57 2.52
CA ALA A 126 -8.95 0.14 1.88
C ALA A 126 -8.50 -1.22 2.43
N SER A 127 -7.74 -1.93 1.61
CA SER A 127 -7.07 -3.17 2.00
C SER A 127 -5.59 -3.10 1.67
N LEU A 128 -4.76 -3.60 2.58
CA LEU A 128 -3.34 -3.82 2.39
C LEU A 128 -3.03 -5.29 2.59
N THR A 129 -2.49 -5.91 1.58
CA THR A 129 -1.93 -7.27 1.64
C THR A 129 -0.44 -7.17 1.41
N ARG A 130 0.34 -7.49 2.43
CA ARG A 130 1.81 -7.48 2.36
C ARG A 130 2.36 -8.87 2.66
N ALA A 131 3.37 -9.30 1.89
CA ALA A 131 4.02 -10.59 2.10
C ALA A 131 5.52 -10.55 1.82
N SER A 132 6.28 -11.26 2.67
CA SER A 132 7.66 -11.68 2.39
C SER A 132 7.61 -13.10 1.86
N ILE A 133 7.95 -13.26 0.58
CA ILE A 133 7.89 -14.53 -0.13
C ILE A 133 9.19 -15.30 0.15
N ARG A 134 9.09 -16.57 0.52
CA ARG A 134 10.25 -17.46 0.68
C ARG A 134 10.96 -17.63 -0.67
N PRO A 135 12.28 -17.43 -0.79
CA PRO A 135 13.00 -17.55 -2.06
C PRO A 135 12.72 -18.88 -2.78
N SER A 136 12.69 -20.00 -2.05
CA SER A 136 12.38 -21.33 -2.60
C SER A 136 10.97 -21.46 -3.18
N LYS A 137 10.04 -20.54 -2.84
CA LYS A 137 8.64 -20.53 -3.29
C LYS A 137 8.31 -19.41 -4.28
N ALA A 138 9.27 -18.53 -4.55
CA ALA A 138 9.05 -17.34 -5.38
C ALA A 138 8.48 -17.70 -6.77
N ARG A 139 9.06 -18.68 -7.46
CA ARG A 139 8.57 -19.12 -8.79
C ARG A 139 7.11 -19.59 -8.76
N GLN A 140 6.74 -20.38 -7.74
CA GLN A 140 5.37 -20.89 -7.58
C GLN A 140 4.38 -19.78 -7.24
N PHE A 141 4.80 -18.82 -6.39
CA PHE A 141 4.00 -17.64 -6.06
C PHE A 141 3.72 -16.80 -7.30
N TRP A 142 4.76 -16.44 -8.07
CA TRP A 142 4.63 -15.58 -9.24
C TRP A 142 3.81 -16.20 -10.37
N ALA A 143 3.83 -17.51 -10.52
CA ALA A 143 2.97 -18.21 -11.48
C ALA A 143 1.45 -18.03 -11.16
N LYS A 144 1.11 -17.75 -9.88
CA LYS A 144 -0.28 -17.50 -9.43
C LYS A 144 -0.60 -16.03 -9.22
N ALA A 145 0.40 -15.17 -9.11
CA ALA A 145 0.20 -13.74 -8.87
C ALA A 145 -0.42 -13.02 -10.07
N LYS A 146 -0.01 -13.38 -11.29
CA LYS A 146 -0.53 -12.74 -12.52
C LYS A 146 -2.05 -12.91 -12.69
N PRO A 147 -2.65 -14.10 -12.56
CA PRO A 147 -4.11 -14.24 -12.60
C PRO A 147 -4.84 -13.44 -11.52
N ALA A 148 -4.26 -13.28 -10.34
CA ALA A 148 -4.84 -12.48 -9.27
C ALA A 148 -4.76 -10.97 -9.57
N GLU A 149 -3.68 -10.52 -10.21
CA GLU A 149 -3.54 -9.14 -10.70
C GLU A 149 -4.57 -8.83 -11.79
N ASP A 150 -4.77 -9.73 -12.74
CA ASP A 150 -5.76 -9.57 -13.79
C ASP A 150 -7.18 -9.54 -13.21
N ALA A 151 -7.46 -10.37 -12.20
CA ALA A 151 -8.74 -10.38 -11.50
C ALA A 151 -9.02 -9.06 -10.75
N ILE A 152 -8.02 -8.48 -10.08
CA ILE A 152 -8.22 -7.19 -9.38
C ILE A 152 -8.38 -6.04 -10.39
N ALA A 153 -7.75 -6.13 -11.56
CA ALA A 153 -7.92 -5.14 -12.61
C ALA A 153 -9.39 -5.02 -13.07
N LEU A 154 -10.10 -6.13 -13.09
CA LEU A 154 -11.50 -6.27 -13.53
C LEU A 154 -12.51 -6.23 -12.37
N ALA A 155 -12.07 -6.14 -11.12
CA ALA A 155 -12.95 -6.19 -9.95
C ALA A 155 -13.90 -5.00 -9.91
N SER A 156 -15.19 -5.29 -9.69
CA SER A 156 -16.22 -4.26 -9.48
C SER A 156 -15.99 -3.56 -8.15
N GLY A 157 -16.32 -2.27 -8.08
CA GLY A 157 -16.18 -1.46 -6.87
C GLY A 157 -14.74 -1.07 -6.50
N LYS A 158 -13.75 -1.45 -7.30
CA LYS A 158 -12.38 -1.00 -7.11
C LYS A 158 -12.23 0.47 -7.55
N ILE A 159 -11.88 1.34 -6.60
CA ILE A 159 -11.58 2.75 -6.86
C ILE A 159 -10.13 2.89 -7.34
N LEU A 160 -9.15 2.33 -6.61
CA LEU A 160 -7.73 2.43 -6.91
C LEU A 160 -7.03 1.16 -6.50
N THR A 161 -6.00 0.74 -7.22
CA THR A 161 -5.08 -0.32 -6.77
C THR A 161 -3.64 0.04 -7.10
N ALA A 162 -2.71 -0.36 -6.24
CA ALA A 162 -1.28 -0.20 -6.44
C ALA A 162 -0.53 -1.44 -5.95
N GLY A 163 0.38 -1.93 -6.77
CA GLY A 163 1.37 -2.92 -6.39
C GLY A 163 2.68 -2.22 -6.01
N VAL A 164 3.12 -2.40 -4.78
CA VAL A 164 4.35 -1.80 -4.25
C VAL A 164 5.18 -2.85 -3.51
N GLY A 165 6.45 -2.57 -3.24
CA GLY A 165 7.30 -3.52 -2.53
C GLY A 165 8.64 -2.95 -2.09
N GLU A 166 9.23 -3.59 -1.07
CA GLU A 166 10.55 -3.23 -0.54
C GLU A 166 11.68 -3.88 -1.34
N ALA A 167 11.40 -5.01 -1.98
CA ALA A 167 12.35 -5.74 -2.81
C ALA A 167 11.64 -6.47 -3.94
N PRO A 168 12.12 -6.35 -5.16
CA PRO A 168 11.57 -7.09 -6.30
C PRO A 168 11.48 -8.58 -5.98
N TYR A 169 10.41 -9.24 -6.45
CA TYR A 169 10.14 -10.67 -6.33
C TYR A 169 9.90 -11.22 -4.92
N LEU A 170 10.42 -10.59 -3.85
CA LEU A 170 10.45 -11.21 -2.53
C LEU A 170 9.61 -10.47 -1.48
N ARG A 171 9.43 -9.17 -1.60
CA ARG A 171 8.70 -8.36 -0.60
C ARG A 171 7.71 -7.47 -1.29
N GLN A 172 6.48 -7.94 -1.37
CA GLN A 172 5.41 -7.31 -2.15
C GLN A 172 4.26 -6.88 -1.25
N ALA A 173 3.60 -5.82 -1.65
CA ALA A 173 2.36 -5.37 -1.06
C ALA A 173 1.39 -4.90 -2.14
N THR A 174 0.09 -5.13 -1.92
CA THR A 174 -1.00 -4.52 -2.68
C THR A 174 -1.79 -3.62 -1.77
N PHE A 175 -1.98 -2.40 -2.19
CA PHE A 175 -2.93 -1.48 -1.59
C PHE A 175 -4.08 -1.26 -2.55
N THR A 176 -5.32 -1.41 -2.08
CA THR A 176 -6.51 -1.21 -2.90
C THR A 176 -7.56 -0.43 -2.12
N ILE A 177 -8.16 0.58 -2.75
CA ILE A 177 -9.34 1.28 -2.24
C ILE A 177 -10.56 0.72 -2.96
N TRP A 178 -11.58 0.39 -2.20
CA TRP A 178 -12.86 -0.13 -2.62
C TRP A 178 -13.96 0.87 -2.29
N ASP A 179 -15.03 0.90 -3.06
CA ASP A 179 -16.20 1.73 -2.82
C ASP A 179 -16.94 1.36 -1.51
N ASN A 180 -16.86 0.08 -1.12
CA ASN A 180 -17.44 -0.44 0.12
C ASN A 180 -16.85 -1.80 0.52
N ALA A 181 -17.22 -2.28 1.71
CA ALA A 181 -16.76 -3.56 2.26
C ALA A 181 -17.27 -4.78 1.45
N GLN A 182 -18.48 -4.69 0.88
CA GLN A 182 -19.06 -5.79 0.11
C GLN A 182 -18.28 -6.07 -1.18
N SER A 183 -17.82 -5.04 -1.88
CA SER A 183 -16.97 -5.19 -3.08
C SER A 183 -15.65 -5.89 -2.77
N LEU A 184 -15.00 -5.52 -1.66
CA LEU A 184 -13.82 -6.25 -1.18
C LEU A 184 -14.13 -7.71 -0.89
N GLU A 185 -15.24 -8.01 -0.20
CA GLU A 185 -15.60 -9.38 0.18
C GLU A 185 -15.92 -10.23 -1.04
N GLN A 186 -16.66 -9.70 -2.00
CA GLN A 186 -16.92 -10.37 -3.28
C GLN A 186 -15.62 -10.73 -4.00
N TYR A 187 -14.69 -9.78 -4.11
CA TYR A 187 -13.39 -10.04 -4.70
C TYR A 187 -12.58 -11.09 -3.91
N ALA A 188 -12.54 -11.00 -2.59
CA ALA A 188 -11.76 -11.89 -1.74
C ALA A 188 -12.27 -13.34 -1.73
N GLN A 189 -13.57 -13.54 -1.92
CA GLN A 189 -14.24 -14.86 -1.86
C GLN A 189 -14.33 -15.56 -3.21
N GLN A 190 -13.91 -14.94 -4.32
CA GLN A 190 -14.13 -15.48 -5.66
C GLN A 190 -12.83 -15.69 -6.45
N GLY A 191 -12.89 -16.64 -7.40
CA GLY A 191 -11.96 -16.80 -8.49
C GLY A 191 -10.48 -17.01 -8.14
N ALA A 192 -9.63 -16.34 -8.88
CA ALA A 192 -8.18 -16.48 -8.83
C ALA A 192 -7.59 -15.99 -7.49
N HIS A 193 -8.19 -14.98 -6.87
CA HIS A 193 -7.71 -14.43 -5.59
C HIS A 193 -7.90 -15.45 -4.44
N LEU A 194 -9.08 -16.04 -4.31
CA LEU A 194 -9.33 -17.11 -3.33
C LEU A 194 -8.39 -18.30 -3.53
N SER A 195 -8.15 -18.69 -4.79
CA SER A 195 -7.21 -19.77 -5.13
C SER A 195 -5.78 -19.42 -4.74
N ALA A 196 -5.34 -18.16 -4.94
CA ALA A 196 -4.04 -17.68 -4.54
C ALA A 196 -3.87 -17.67 -3.00
N ILE A 197 -4.90 -17.23 -2.26
CA ILE A 197 -4.91 -17.27 -0.79
C ILE A 197 -4.79 -18.71 -0.28
N LYS A 198 -5.62 -19.63 -0.75
CA LYS A 198 -5.57 -21.05 -0.35
C LYS A 198 -4.20 -21.67 -0.63
N ALA A 199 -3.61 -21.39 -1.78
CA ALA A 199 -2.27 -21.87 -2.12
C ALA A 199 -1.19 -21.25 -1.23
N ALA A 200 -1.27 -19.97 -0.91
CA ALA A 200 -0.31 -19.28 -0.07
C ALA A 200 -0.26 -19.87 1.34
N TYR A 201 -1.42 -20.16 1.93
CA TYR A 201 -1.50 -20.80 3.25
C TYR A 201 -1.11 -22.27 3.20
N GLY A 202 -1.66 -23.04 2.25
CA GLY A 202 -1.42 -24.49 2.17
C GLY A 202 0.01 -24.87 1.80
N GLN A 203 0.75 -24.00 1.10
CA GLN A 203 2.13 -24.26 0.65
C GLN A 203 3.20 -23.42 1.37
N SER A 204 2.80 -22.67 2.41
CA SER A 204 3.68 -21.85 3.23
C SER A 204 4.58 -20.93 2.40
N TYR A 205 4.00 -20.20 1.44
CA TYR A 205 4.76 -19.30 0.54
C TYR A 205 5.45 -18.16 1.28
N PHE A 206 4.88 -17.74 2.41
CA PHE A 206 5.34 -16.56 3.12
C PHE A 206 6.20 -16.89 4.33
N SER A 207 7.26 -16.13 4.55
CA SER A 207 8.00 -16.10 5.81
C SER A 207 7.40 -15.09 6.79
N GLU A 208 6.75 -14.05 6.26
CA GLU A 208 6.04 -13.04 7.02
C GLU A 208 4.92 -12.47 6.14
N SER A 209 3.80 -12.12 6.74
CA SER A 209 2.71 -11.46 6.03
C SER A 209 1.91 -10.55 6.96
N MET A 210 1.28 -9.53 6.38
CA MET A 210 0.32 -8.66 7.04
C MET A 210 -0.87 -8.42 6.12
N PHE A 211 -2.06 -8.63 6.67
CA PHE A 211 -3.35 -8.39 6.01
C PHE A 211 -4.14 -7.40 6.83
N THR A 212 -4.40 -6.23 6.27
CA THR A 212 -5.07 -5.14 7.00
C THR A 212 -6.22 -4.58 6.18
N ARG A 213 -7.33 -4.32 6.85
CA ARG A 213 -8.47 -3.58 6.32
C ARG A 213 -8.57 -2.25 7.05
N PHE A 214 -8.83 -1.19 6.30
CA PHE A 214 -8.86 0.17 6.80
C PHE A 214 -10.18 0.86 6.44
N ARG A 215 -10.64 1.73 7.32
CA ARG A 215 -11.50 2.85 6.93
C ARG A 215 -10.64 3.91 6.26
N VAL A 216 -11.12 4.48 5.16
CA VAL A 216 -10.46 5.61 4.51
C VAL A 216 -10.94 6.88 5.20
N LEU A 217 -9.99 7.65 5.76
CA LEU A 217 -10.28 8.95 6.36
C LEU A 217 -10.27 10.05 5.29
N LYS A 218 -9.29 9.96 4.40
CA LYS A 218 -9.11 10.88 3.28
C LYS A 218 -8.28 10.19 2.21
N ALA A 219 -8.59 10.44 0.95
CA ALA A 219 -7.72 10.05 -0.15
C ALA A 219 -7.84 11.07 -1.29
N GLN A 220 -6.70 11.53 -1.81
CA GLN A 220 -6.69 12.57 -2.82
C GLN A 220 -5.49 12.48 -3.75
N GLY A 221 -5.67 12.86 -5.00
CA GLY A 221 -4.61 12.97 -5.99
C GLY A 221 -4.77 12.08 -7.21
N ILE A 222 -3.68 11.85 -7.93
CA ILE A 222 -3.67 11.12 -9.20
C ILE A 222 -2.74 9.90 -9.08
N TRP A 223 -3.22 8.76 -9.52
CA TRP A 223 -2.43 7.54 -9.67
C TRP A 223 -2.84 6.78 -10.94
N GLN A 224 -1.89 6.49 -11.81
CA GLN A 224 -2.09 5.82 -13.11
C GLN A 224 -3.17 6.52 -13.97
N GLY A 225 -3.11 7.85 -14.05
CA GLY A 225 -4.05 8.67 -14.78
C GLY A 225 -5.43 8.80 -14.15
N LYS A 226 -5.69 8.14 -13.01
CA LYS A 226 -6.97 8.18 -12.32
C LYS A 226 -6.95 9.21 -11.19
N HIS A 227 -7.83 10.19 -11.28
CA HIS A 227 -8.07 11.14 -10.18
C HIS A 227 -8.99 10.50 -9.13
N VAL A 228 -8.60 10.62 -7.87
CA VAL A 228 -9.36 10.13 -6.71
C VAL A 228 -9.48 11.26 -5.70
N GLU A 229 -10.69 11.44 -5.17
CA GLU A 229 -10.98 12.38 -4.08
C GLU A 229 -12.03 11.76 -3.16
N ILE A 230 -11.66 11.57 -1.89
CA ILE A 230 -12.47 11.01 -0.80
C ILE A 230 -12.17 11.86 0.42
N SER A 231 -13.21 12.47 0.99
CA SER A 231 -13.18 13.33 2.17
C SER A 231 -14.05 12.76 3.28
#